data_150e70b33bb0ffcc9f0030ac6027c974
#
_entry.id   150e70b33bb0ffcc9f0030ac6027c974
#
_cell.length_a   1.000
_cell.length_b   1.000
_cell.length_c   1.000
_cell.angle_alpha   90.00
_cell.angle_beta   90.00
_cell.angle_gamma   90.00
#
_symmetry.space_group_name_H-M   'P 1'
#
loop_
_entity.id
_entity.type
_entity.pdbx_description
1 polymer ?
#
loop_
_entity_poly.entity_id
_entity_poly.type
_entity_poly.pdbx_seq_one_letter_code
_entity_poly.pdbx_strand_id
1 'polypeptide(L)'
;MNQGGDEFDLKAATHRILAVKQVYEDELLSKPNVVGVAIGYSQTGGRTTDKLALVVMVTNKVPQNTLDPDDQIPISIEGIPIDVQEVGEITAD
;
A
#
# COMPACT_ATOMS: atom_id res chain seq x y z
N MET A 1 23.12 -3.68 -20.85
CA MET A 1 22.56 -3.57 -20.17
C MET A 1 21.50 -4.30 -19.85
N ASN A 2 20.89 -4.42 -19.29
CA ASN A 2 20.22 -5.25 -18.72
C ASN A 2 18.86 -4.95 -18.53
N GLN A 3 18.15 -4.70 -19.60
CA GLN A 3 16.78 -4.45 -19.52
C GLN A 3 15.99 -5.66 -19.09
N GLY A 4 16.47 -6.84 -19.39
CA GLY A 4 15.85 -8.06 -18.92
C GLY A 4 15.89 -8.18 -17.41
N GLY A 5 16.94 -7.67 -16.78
CA GLY A 5 17.06 -7.67 -15.34
C GLY A 5 16.01 -6.81 -14.69
N ASP A 6 15.75 -5.64 -15.28
CA ASP A 6 14.74 -4.74 -14.75
C ASP A 6 13.35 -5.36 -14.84
N GLU A 7 13.07 -6.06 -15.92
CA GLU A 7 11.79 -6.74 -16.07
C GLU A 7 11.62 -7.83 -15.04
N PHE A 8 12.65 -8.63 -14.81
CA PHE A 8 12.61 -9.68 -13.81
C PHE A 8 12.41 -9.10 -12.41
N ASP A 9 13.10 -8.02 -12.10
CA ASP A 9 12.98 -7.39 -10.79
C ASP A 9 11.57 -6.87 -10.57
N LEU A 10 10.97 -6.30 -11.59
CA LEU A 10 9.63 -5.78 -11.49
C LEU A 10 8.62 -6.92 -11.28
N LYS A 11 8.76 -8.01 -12.02
CA LYS A 11 7.87 -9.15 -11.88
C LYS A 11 8.03 -9.78 -10.50
N ALA A 12 9.25 -9.95 -10.03
CA ALA A 12 9.49 -10.54 -8.73
C ALA A 12 8.91 -9.66 -7.62
N ALA A 13 9.08 -8.35 -7.74
CA ALA A 13 8.52 -7.43 -6.77
C ALA A 13 7.00 -7.51 -6.75
N THR A 14 6.39 -7.54 -7.92
CA THR A 14 4.94 -7.63 -8.03
C THR A 14 4.43 -8.92 -7.39
N HIS A 15 5.10 -10.03 -7.64
CA HIS A 15 4.69 -11.32 -7.06
C HIS A 15 4.79 -11.31 -5.54
N ARG A 16 5.84 -10.71 -5.00
CA ARG A 16 5.99 -10.63 -3.54
C ARG A 16 4.92 -9.76 -2.92
N ILE A 17 4.63 -8.64 -3.56
CA ILE A 17 3.61 -7.73 -3.05
C ILE A 17 2.23 -8.38 -3.14
N LEU A 18 1.96 -9.09 -4.23
CA LEU A 18 0.70 -9.79 -4.39
C LEU A 18 0.52 -10.85 -3.32
N ALA A 19 1.58 -11.59 -2.98
CA ALA A 19 1.51 -12.60 -1.93
C ALA A 19 1.16 -11.96 -0.58
N VAL A 20 1.79 -10.84 -0.26
CA VAL A 20 1.50 -10.11 0.97
C VAL A 20 0.06 -9.59 0.93
N LYS A 21 -0.36 -9.04 -0.19
CA LYS A 21 -1.72 -8.54 -0.35
C LYS A 21 -2.74 -9.64 -0.06
N GLN A 22 -2.52 -10.82 -0.64
CA GLN A 22 -3.47 -11.93 -0.47
C GLN A 22 -3.60 -12.37 0.98
N VAL A 23 -2.52 -12.32 1.74
CA VAL A 23 -2.54 -12.74 3.13
C VAL A 23 -3.13 -11.67 4.04
N TYR A 24 -2.81 -10.40 3.78
CA TYR A 24 -3.11 -9.32 4.72
C TYR A 24 -4.26 -8.40 4.30
N GLU A 25 -4.81 -8.59 3.12
CA GLU A 25 -5.82 -7.66 2.59
C GLU A 25 -7.02 -7.53 3.51
N ASP A 26 -7.56 -8.64 3.98
CA ASP A 26 -8.74 -8.59 4.84
C ASP A 26 -8.45 -7.86 6.14
N GLU A 27 -7.27 -8.10 6.71
CA GLU A 27 -6.89 -7.42 7.93
C GLU A 27 -6.75 -5.92 7.71
N LEU A 28 -6.12 -5.53 6.60
CA LEU A 28 -5.96 -4.12 6.29
C LEU A 28 -7.30 -3.44 6.02
N LEU A 29 -8.18 -4.12 5.30
CA LEU A 29 -9.50 -3.56 5.01
C LEU A 29 -10.37 -3.43 6.25
N SER A 30 -10.05 -4.15 7.31
CA SER A 30 -10.82 -4.04 8.55
C SER A 30 -10.41 -2.83 9.39
N LYS A 31 -9.33 -2.16 9.03
CA LYS A 31 -8.86 -1.01 9.80
C LYS A 31 -9.69 0.24 9.47
N PRO A 32 -9.80 1.18 10.43
CA PRO A 32 -10.61 2.38 10.21
C PRO A 32 -10.14 3.17 9.00
N ASN A 33 -11.07 3.70 8.24
CA ASN A 33 -10.83 4.55 7.08
C ASN A 33 -10.22 3.86 5.86
N VAL A 34 -9.89 2.58 5.94
CA VAL A 34 -9.31 1.87 4.79
C VAL A 34 -10.44 1.45 3.86
N VAL A 35 -10.35 1.87 2.60
CA VAL A 35 -11.36 1.60 1.60
C VAL A 35 -10.84 0.75 0.45
N GLY A 36 -9.55 0.48 0.40
CA GLY A 36 -9.01 -0.37 -0.66
C GLY A 36 -7.55 -0.70 -0.43
N VAL A 37 -7.12 -1.78 -1.06
CA VAL A 37 -5.72 -2.23 -1.03
C VAL A 37 -5.36 -2.62 -2.45
N ALA A 38 -4.23 -2.14 -2.93
CA ALA A 38 -3.82 -2.39 -4.31
C ALA A 38 -2.31 -2.43 -4.42
N ILE A 39 -1.82 -2.96 -5.53
CA ILE A 39 -0.40 -2.88 -5.85
C ILE A 39 -0.21 -1.67 -6.72
N GLY A 40 0.72 -0.80 -6.35
CA GLY A 40 0.95 0.40 -7.12
C GLY A 40 2.26 1.05 -6.76
N TYR A 41 2.51 2.21 -7.36
CA TYR A 41 3.72 2.95 -7.07
C TYR A 41 3.50 3.85 -5.86
N SER A 42 4.51 3.90 -5.00
CA SER A 42 4.42 4.72 -3.81
C SER A 42 4.42 6.21 -4.17
N GLN A 43 3.93 7.02 -3.26
CA GLN A 43 3.91 8.47 -3.42
C GLN A 43 4.71 9.11 -2.30
N THR A 44 5.46 10.14 -2.65
CA THR A 44 6.21 10.91 -1.67
C THR A 44 5.97 12.39 -1.97
N GLY A 45 5.48 13.12 -0.97
CA GLY A 45 5.21 14.54 -1.15
C GLY A 45 4.23 14.83 -2.27
N GLY A 46 3.26 13.95 -2.45
CA GLY A 46 2.26 14.11 -3.50
C GLY A 46 2.72 13.67 -4.88
N ARG A 47 3.93 13.15 -5.00
CA ARG A 47 4.46 12.71 -6.29
C ARG A 47 4.59 11.21 -6.34
N THR A 48 4.21 10.62 -7.47
CA THR A 48 4.36 9.18 -7.69
C THR A 48 5.84 8.86 -7.94
N THR A 49 6.35 7.85 -7.26
CA THR A 49 7.72 7.40 -7.43
C THR A 49 7.74 6.19 -8.37
N ASP A 50 8.94 5.64 -8.60
CA ASP A 50 9.08 4.43 -9.40
C ASP A 50 9.22 3.17 -8.53
N LYS A 51 8.88 3.28 -7.24
CA LYS A 51 8.99 2.13 -6.34
C LYS A 51 7.63 1.52 -6.10
N LEU A 52 7.52 0.22 -6.34
CA LEU A 52 6.28 -0.50 -6.09
C LEU A 52 6.08 -0.72 -4.61
N ALA A 53 4.84 -0.68 -4.20
CA ALA A 53 4.44 -0.84 -2.81
C ALA A 53 3.05 -1.46 -2.74
N LEU A 54 2.69 -1.92 -1.57
CA LEU A 54 1.30 -2.25 -1.30
C LEU A 54 0.63 -0.95 -0.89
N VAL A 55 -0.31 -0.49 -1.71
CA VAL A 55 -0.98 0.79 -1.50
C VAL A 55 -2.24 0.54 -0.69
N VAL A 56 -2.33 1.22 0.44
CA VAL A 56 -3.53 1.16 1.29
C VAL A 56 -4.25 2.49 1.12
N MET A 57 -5.43 2.43 0.54
CA MET A 57 -6.20 3.63 0.25
C MET A 57 -7.13 3.93 1.41
N VAL A 58 -7.08 5.16 1.88
CA VAL A 58 -7.88 5.59 3.03
C VAL A 58 -8.70 6.81 2.66
N THR A 59 -9.80 7.00 3.35
CA THR A 59 -10.62 8.20 3.15
C THR A 59 -9.89 9.42 3.68
N ASN A 60 -9.26 9.28 4.84
CA ASN A 60 -8.49 10.36 5.46
C ASN A 60 -7.25 9.80 6.08
N LYS A 61 -6.13 10.47 5.91
CA LYS A 61 -4.93 10.11 6.65
C LYS A 61 -5.06 10.61 8.07
N VAL A 62 -4.77 9.73 9.04
CA VAL A 62 -4.74 10.12 10.44
C VAL A 62 -3.36 9.81 10.99
N PRO A 63 -2.87 10.61 11.96
CA PRO A 63 -1.59 10.31 12.57
C PRO A 63 -1.63 8.94 13.24
N GLN A 64 -0.71 8.06 12.85
CA GLN A 64 -0.73 6.68 13.33
C GLN A 64 -0.54 6.60 14.83
N ASN A 65 0.23 7.53 15.41
CA ASN A 65 0.49 7.52 16.84
C ASN A 65 -0.74 7.88 17.69
N THR A 66 -1.84 8.30 17.06
CA THR A 66 -3.08 8.58 17.79
C THR A 66 -4.03 7.38 17.76
N LEU A 67 -3.65 6.30 17.05
CA LEU A 67 -4.50 5.13 16.94
C LEU A 67 -4.04 4.03 17.88
N ASP A 68 -4.99 3.17 18.27
CA ASP A 68 -4.62 1.95 18.98
C ASP A 68 -3.73 1.11 18.09
N PRO A 69 -2.81 0.32 18.66
CA PRO A 69 -1.89 -0.47 17.83
C PRO A 69 -2.59 -1.35 16.79
N ASP A 70 -3.75 -1.89 17.13
CA ASP A 70 -4.49 -2.76 16.18
C ASP A 70 -5.06 -1.96 15.00
N ASP A 71 -5.24 -0.67 15.16
CA ASP A 71 -5.80 0.18 14.11
C ASP A 71 -4.71 0.84 13.27
N GLN A 72 -3.46 0.76 13.68
CA GLN A 72 -2.37 1.37 12.94
C GLN A 72 -2.04 0.56 11.69
N ILE A 73 -1.69 1.28 10.62
CA ILE A 73 -1.24 0.66 9.39
C ILE A 73 0.28 0.58 9.46
N PRO A 74 0.86 -0.61 9.37
CA PRO A 74 2.33 -0.73 9.45
C PRO A 74 3.00 -0.07 8.26
N ILE A 75 4.25 0.34 8.43
CA ILE A 75 5.01 0.95 7.34
C ILE A 75 5.58 -0.10 6.40
N SER A 76 5.63 -1.35 6.84
CA SER A 76 6.03 -2.46 5.98
C SER A 76 5.47 -3.76 6.52
N ILE A 77 5.29 -4.74 5.66
CA ILE A 77 4.87 -6.09 6.03
C ILE A 77 5.78 -7.05 5.28
N GLU A 78 6.50 -7.88 6.02
CA GLU A 78 7.41 -8.88 5.44
C GLU A 78 8.37 -8.25 4.42
N GLY A 79 8.88 -7.08 4.74
CA GLY A 79 9.82 -6.39 3.87
C GLY A 79 9.19 -5.63 2.73
N ILE A 80 7.87 -5.70 2.56
CA ILE A 80 7.16 -4.99 1.50
C ILE A 80 6.74 -3.62 2.03
N PRO A 81 7.09 -2.54 1.36
CA PRO A 81 6.69 -1.21 1.83
C PRO A 81 5.19 -1.01 1.68
N ILE A 82 4.60 -0.38 2.67
CA ILE A 82 3.19 -0.05 2.67
C ILE A 82 3.07 1.46 2.46
N ASP A 83 2.32 1.87 1.45
CA ASP A 83 2.13 3.28 1.17
C ASP A 83 0.66 3.65 1.38
N VAL A 84 0.40 4.53 2.31
CA VAL A 84 -0.96 4.96 2.62
C VAL A 84 -1.28 6.17 1.75
N GLN A 85 -2.34 6.04 0.95
CA GLN A 85 -2.75 7.12 0.06
C GLN A 85 -4.16 7.56 0.38
N GLU A 86 -4.35 8.85 0.55
CA GLU A 86 -5.66 9.39 0.85
C GLU A 86 -6.42 9.58 -0.46
N VAL A 87 -7.61 9.00 -0.53
CA VAL A 87 -8.43 9.09 -1.74
C VAL A 87 -9.74 9.82 -1.49
N GLY A 88 -9.97 10.24 -0.25
CA GLY A 88 -11.20 10.95 0.10
C GLY A 88 -12.39 10.02 0.19
N GLU A 89 -13.55 10.60 0.41
CA GLU A 89 -14.75 9.81 0.48
C GLU A 89 -15.24 9.49 -0.91
N ILE A 90 -15.61 8.22 -1.10
CA ILE A 90 -16.16 7.78 -2.38
C ILE A 90 -17.68 7.86 -2.23
N THR A 91 -18.28 8.78 -2.96
CA THR A 91 -19.73 8.89 -2.94
C THR A 91 -20.27 8.53 -4.32
N ALA A 92 -21.38 7.82 -4.33
CA ALA A 92 -22.01 7.43 -5.57
C ALA A 92 -23.05 8.47 -5.93
N ASP A 93 -22.69 9.34 -6.80
CA ASP A 93 -23.67 10.35 -7.22
C ASP A 93 -24.10 10.11 -8.62
#